data_b0eb68095b455470c9449267c6a15864
#
_entry.id   b0eb68095b455470c9449267c6a15864
#
_cell.length_a   1.000
_cell.length_b   1.000
_cell.length_c   1.000
_cell.angle_alpha   90.00
_cell.angle_beta   90.00
_cell.angle_gamma   90.00
#
_symmetry.space_group_name_H-M   'P 1'
#
loop_
_entity.id
_entity.type
_entity.pdbx_description
1 polymer ?
#
loop_
_entity_poly.entity_id
_entity_poly.type
_entity_poly.pdbx_seq_one_letter_code
_entity_poly.pdbx_strand_id
1 'polypeptide(L)'
;MAEKQSTGGLAQVEDQYVSAILITHDGATWLSEVVAALSSQKHPVDQIIAVDTGSKDNSVKLLSNSGIEVIKKSRSTGFGAAVSAAVTSLPKKHSEDGEQEWLWILHDDCAPDRYALAKLLEAVVSRPQVGIAGPKILGWYDRKHILEVGISITENGSRWTGLEDREYDQGQHNDVATVLAVSTAG
;
A
#
# COMPACT_ATOMS: atom_id res chain seq x y z
N MET A 1 34.73 4.76 -17.76
CA MET A 1 34.17 5.45 -16.60
C MET A 1 32.66 5.30 -16.61
N ALA A 2 32.17 4.13 -16.28
CA ALA A 2 30.74 3.88 -16.10
C ALA A 2 30.63 2.63 -15.24
N GLU A 3 30.46 2.79 -13.91
CA GLU A 3 30.08 1.69 -13.01
C GLU A 3 30.11 2.14 -11.53
N LYS A 4 29.40 3.22 -11.22
CA LYS A 4 29.29 3.66 -9.82
C LYS A 4 27.90 4.18 -9.41
N GLN A 5 26.88 3.99 -10.25
CA GLN A 5 25.52 4.50 -9.95
C GLN A 5 24.53 3.43 -9.49
N SER A 6 24.83 2.14 -9.56
CA SER A 6 23.88 1.07 -9.26
C SER A 6 23.81 0.65 -7.78
N THR A 7 24.88 0.85 -7.01
CA THR A 7 24.93 0.36 -5.62
C THR A 7 24.33 1.35 -4.60
N GLY A 8 24.31 2.63 -4.89
CA GLY A 8 23.77 3.65 -3.96
C GLY A 8 22.25 3.62 -3.82
N GLY A 9 21.53 3.29 -4.90
CA GLY A 9 20.07 3.27 -4.89
C GLY A 9 19.47 2.08 -4.13
N LEU A 10 20.08 0.91 -4.22
CA LEU A 10 19.60 -0.29 -3.50
C LEU A 10 19.81 -0.16 -1.99
N ALA A 11 20.97 0.33 -1.55
CA ALA A 11 21.23 0.59 -0.14
C ALA A 11 20.24 1.60 0.47
N GLN A 12 19.86 2.65 -0.29
CA GLN A 12 18.87 3.63 0.17
C GLN A 12 17.45 3.05 0.31
N VAL A 13 17.08 2.04 -0.47
CA VAL A 13 15.79 1.36 -0.34
C VAL A 13 15.76 0.46 0.89
N GLU A 14 16.86 -0.24 1.19
CA GLU A 14 16.97 -1.15 2.34
C GLU A 14 16.86 -0.41 3.70
N ASP A 15 17.26 0.85 3.75
CA ASP A 15 17.25 1.68 4.96
C ASP A 15 15.89 2.38 5.22
N GLN A 16 14.86 2.15 4.39
CA GLN A 16 13.55 2.79 4.58
C GLN A 16 12.71 2.08 5.64
N TYR A 17 12.16 2.84 6.58
CA TYR A 17 11.22 2.32 7.56
C TYR A 17 9.78 2.39 7.05
N VAL A 18 9.07 1.27 7.11
CA VAL A 18 7.70 1.17 6.58
C VAL A 18 6.74 0.59 7.60
N SER A 19 5.73 1.36 7.98
CA SER A 19 4.58 0.90 8.77
C SER A 19 3.40 0.58 7.86
N ALA A 20 2.98 -0.69 7.78
CA ALA A 20 1.78 -1.09 7.05
C ALA A 20 0.53 -0.90 7.94
N ILE A 21 -0.45 -0.20 7.40
CA ILE A 21 -1.75 0.04 8.05
C ILE A 21 -2.82 -0.70 7.25
N LEU A 22 -3.38 -1.76 7.84
CA LEU A 22 -4.41 -2.60 7.22
C LEU A 22 -5.78 -2.26 7.81
N ILE A 23 -6.69 -1.73 7.00
CA ILE A 23 -8.06 -1.43 7.42
C ILE A 23 -8.96 -2.59 7.01
N THR A 24 -9.71 -3.13 7.97
CA THR A 24 -10.61 -4.27 7.72
C THR A 24 -12.05 -3.99 8.15
N HIS A 25 -12.98 -4.54 7.35
CA HIS A 25 -14.41 -4.51 7.59
C HIS A 25 -15.09 -5.72 6.96
N ASP A 26 -15.39 -6.76 7.76
CA ASP A 26 -15.95 -8.02 7.28
C ASP A 26 -15.10 -8.69 6.16
N GLY A 27 -13.76 -8.59 6.28
CA GLY A 27 -12.78 -8.99 5.27
C GLY A 27 -12.27 -10.43 5.37
N ALA A 28 -12.86 -11.29 6.21
CA ALA A 28 -12.36 -12.64 6.48
C ALA A 28 -12.12 -13.50 5.24
N THR A 29 -12.83 -13.23 4.15
CA THR A 29 -12.69 -13.96 2.87
C THR A 29 -11.32 -13.75 2.24
N TRP A 30 -10.74 -12.56 2.36
CA TRP A 30 -9.49 -12.16 1.67
C TRP A 30 -8.29 -12.07 2.59
N LEU A 31 -8.50 -11.82 3.89
CA LEU A 31 -7.44 -11.51 4.85
C LEU A 31 -6.31 -12.54 4.91
N SER A 32 -6.59 -13.83 4.71
CA SER A 32 -5.55 -14.85 4.71
C SER A 32 -4.55 -14.64 3.57
N GLU A 33 -5.03 -14.27 2.37
CA GLU A 33 -4.17 -13.97 1.22
C GLU A 33 -3.44 -12.65 1.41
N VAL A 34 -4.12 -11.62 1.93
CA VAL A 34 -3.53 -10.30 2.22
C VAL A 34 -2.39 -10.40 3.23
N VAL A 35 -2.59 -11.11 4.34
CA VAL A 35 -1.56 -11.31 5.37
C VAL A 35 -0.37 -12.10 4.81
N ALA A 36 -0.62 -13.13 4.01
CA ALA A 36 0.45 -13.89 3.34
C ALA A 36 1.22 -13.01 2.35
N ALA A 37 0.55 -12.16 1.59
CA ALA A 37 1.16 -11.23 0.66
C ALA A 37 2.05 -10.20 1.38
N LEU A 38 1.59 -9.64 2.50
CA LEU A 38 2.38 -8.73 3.34
C LEU A 38 3.62 -9.42 3.92
N SER A 39 3.47 -10.63 4.45
CA SER A 39 4.58 -11.39 5.05
C SER A 39 5.63 -11.86 4.03
N SER A 40 5.26 -11.93 2.75
CA SER A 40 6.15 -12.40 1.67
C SER A 40 6.84 -11.27 0.90
N GLN A 41 6.67 -10.02 1.29
CA GLN A 41 7.29 -8.88 0.62
C GLN A 41 8.81 -9.02 0.57
N LYS A 42 9.43 -8.64 -0.55
CA LYS A 42 10.89 -8.64 -0.71
C LYS A 42 11.58 -7.56 0.10
N HIS A 43 10.96 -6.40 0.24
CA HIS A 43 11.28 -5.43 1.27
C HIS A 43 10.30 -5.68 2.43
N PRO A 44 10.76 -6.17 3.58
CA PRO A 44 9.86 -6.44 4.69
C PRO A 44 9.26 -5.14 5.24
N VAL A 45 8.04 -5.21 5.75
CA VAL A 45 7.49 -4.11 6.56
C VAL A 45 8.04 -4.21 7.98
N ASP A 46 8.39 -3.08 8.58
CA ASP A 46 8.92 -3.03 9.94
C ASP A 46 7.82 -3.24 10.98
N GLN A 47 6.60 -2.78 10.66
CA GLN A 47 5.46 -2.91 11.55
C GLN A 47 4.16 -3.06 10.74
N ILE A 48 3.25 -3.91 11.25
CA ILE A 48 1.90 -4.05 10.71
C ILE A 48 0.90 -3.77 11.82
N ILE A 49 0.00 -2.81 11.60
CA ILE A 49 -1.12 -2.51 12.48
C ILE A 49 -2.42 -2.65 11.68
N ALA A 50 -3.36 -3.42 12.20
CA ALA A 50 -4.69 -3.52 11.62
C ALA A 50 -5.70 -2.66 12.41
N VAL A 51 -6.65 -2.06 11.71
CA VAL A 51 -7.80 -1.42 12.33
C VAL A 51 -9.07 -2.10 11.85
N ASP A 52 -9.74 -2.77 12.77
CA ASP A 52 -11.04 -3.37 12.52
C ASP A 52 -12.15 -2.35 12.79
N THR A 53 -12.99 -2.11 11.80
CA THR A 53 -14.12 -1.17 11.89
C THR A 53 -15.44 -1.86 12.22
N GLY A 54 -15.42 -2.79 13.17
CA GLY A 54 -16.59 -3.47 13.70
C GLY A 54 -17.06 -4.65 12.86
N SER A 55 -16.13 -5.48 12.41
CA SER A 55 -16.42 -6.74 11.71
C SER A 55 -17.29 -7.68 12.55
N LYS A 56 -18.17 -8.40 11.88
CA LYS A 56 -19.04 -9.43 12.47
C LYS A 56 -18.60 -10.85 12.12
N ASP A 57 -17.65 -10.96 11.21
CA ASP A 57 -17.07 -12.22 10.75
C ASP A 57 -15.80 -12.60 11.55
N ASN A 58 -14.96 -13.48 10.99
CA ASN A 58 -13.73 -13.94 11.62
C ASN A 58 -12.51 -13.01 11.40
N SER A 59 -12.68 -11.80 10.85
CA SER A 59 -11.57 -10.90 10.49
C SER A 59 -10.61 -10.65 11.65
N VAL A 60 -11.13 -10.22 12.79
CA VAL A 60 -10.32 -9.95 13.99
C VAL A 60 -9.55 -11.19 14.45
N LYS A 61 -10.18 -12.36 14.41
CA LYS A 61 -9.55 -13.61 14.83
C LYS A 61 -8.41 -14.02 13.90
N LEU A 62 -8.61 -13.88 12.58
CA LEU A 62 -7.58 -14.17 11.58
C LEU A 62 -6.35 -13.28 11.77
N LEU A 63 -6.55 -11.97 11.93
CA LEU A 63 -5.46 -11.02 12.16
C LEU A 63 -4.70 -11.31 13.46
N SER A 64 -5.41 -11.52 14.56
CA SER A 64 -4.80 -11.83 15.86
C SER A 64 -4.01 -13.16 15.84
N ASN A 65 -4.51 -14.18 15.15
CA ASN A 65 -3.81 -15.45 14.99
C ASN A 65 -2.53 -15.33 14.15
N SER A 66 -2.46 -14.32 13.29
CA SER A 66 -1.26 -13.99 12.49
C SER A 66 -0.26 -13.11 13.25
N GLY A 67 -0.51 -12.80 14.53
CA GLY A 67 0.36 -11.97 15.35
C GLY A 67 0.24 -10.47 15.05
N ILE A 68 -0.76 -10.05 14.27
CA ILE A 68 -0.96 -8.64 13.94
C ILE A 68 -1.74 -7.95 15.05
N GLU A 69 -1.26 -6.79 15.50
CA GLU A 69 -1.96 -5.93 16.44
C GLU A 69 -3.25 -5.38 15.81
N VAL A 70 -4.39 -5.49 16.51
CA VAL A 70 -5.70 -5.07 16.00
C VAL A 70 -6.31 -3.99 16.89
N ILE A 71 -6.47 -2.81 16.35
CA ILE A 71 -7.23 -1.71 16.96
C ILE A 71 -8.70 -1.88 16.57
N LYS A 72 -9.57 -2.05 17.57
CA LYS A 72 -11.02 -2.20 17.33
C LYS A 72 -11.71 -0.85 17.39
N LYS A 73 -12.49 -0.54 16.36
CA LYS A 73 -13.34 0.64 16.24
C LYS A 73 -14.81 0.24 16.02
N SER A 74 -15.70 1.21 16.14
CA SER A 74 -17.12 0.99 15.86
C SER A 74 -17.36 0.84 14.35
N ARG A 75 -18.46 0.17 13.99
CA ARG A 75 -18.88 -0.03 12.60
C ARG A 75 -19.19 1.29 11.86
N SER A 76 -19.42 2.36 12.58
CA SER A 76 -19.63 3.69 12.03
C SER A 76 -18.33 4.46 11.76
N THR A 77 -17.16 3.88 12.07
CA THR A 77 -15.87 4.53 11.87
C THR A 77 -15.54 4.51 10.37
N GLY A 78 -15.42 5.70 9.79
CA GLY A 78 -15.00 5.84 8.39
C GLY A 78 -13.53 5.52 8.20
N PHE A 79 -13.14 5.21 6.95
CA PHE A 79 -11.78 4.80 6.57
C PHE A 79 -10.69 5.77 7.06
N GLY A 80 -10.83 7.07 6.79
CA GLY A 80 -9.84 8.07 7.23
C GLY A 80 -9.69 8.15 8.75
N ALA A 81 -10.78 7.98 9.52
CA ALA A 81 -10.72 7.93 10.98
C ALA A 81 -10.03 6.64 11.49
N ALA A 82 -10.20 5.53 10.79
CA ALA A 82 -9.50 4.28 11.08
C ALA A 82 -7.99 4.43 10.82
N VAL A 83 -7.59 4.98 9.68
CA VAL A 83 -6.17 5.29 9.37
C VAL A 83 -5.59 6.23 10.42
N SER A 84 -6.27 7.30 10.79
CA SER A 84 -5.82 8.23 11.83
C SER A 84 -5.62 7.55 13.19
N ALA A 85 -6.48 6.59 13.54
CA ALA A 85 -6.32 5.81 14.77
C ALA A 85 -5.07 4.93 14.74
N ALA A 86 -4.76 4.29 13.61
CA ALA A 86 -3.52 3.53 13.44
C ALA A 86 -2.30 4.44 13.56
N VAL A 87 -2.25 5.54 12.82
CA VAL A 87 -1.14 6.50 12.87
C VAL A 87 -0.89 7.02 14.28
N THR A 88 -1.96 7.27 15.05
CA THR A 88 -1.84 7.75 16.44
C THR A 88 -1.24 6.68 17.36
N SER A 89 -1.42 5.39 17.06
CA SER A 89 -0.89 4.28 17.85
C SER A 89 0.54 3.89 17.48
N LEU A 90 1.05 4.35 16.33
CA LEU A 90 2.44 4.10 15.94
C LEU A 90 3.40 4.68 16.99
N PRO A 91 4.47 3.97 17.34
CA PRO A 91 5.50 4.52 18.19
C PRO A 91 6.08 5.77 17.52
N LYS A 92 6.14 6.86 18.28
CA LYS A 92 6.85 8.07 17.81
C LYS A 92 8.33 7.72 17.74
N LYS A 93 8.81 7.34 16.56
CA LYS A 93 10.24 7.34 16.30
C LYS A 93 10.70 8.79 16.31
N HIS A 94 11.61 9.12 17.22
CA HIS A 94 12.39 10.32 17.07
C HIS A 94 13.43 10.00 15.99
N SER A 95 13.20 10.47 14.79
CA SER A 95 14.22 10.43 13.73
C SER A 95 15.33 11.41 14.12
N GLU A 96 16.28 10.95 14.95
CA GLU A 96 17.47 11.73 15.27
C GLU A 96 18.38 11.92 14.05
N ASP A 97 18.19 11.08 13.00
CA ASP A 97 19.08 10.99 11.83
C ASP A 97 18.42 11.29 10.47
N GLY A 98 17.19 11.84 10.43
CA GLY A 98 16.54 12.19 9.16
C GLY A 98 16.07 10.98 8.35
N GLU A 99 15.92 9.81 8.96
CA GLU A 99 15.32 8.63 8.34
C GLU A 99 13.89 8.93 7.86
N GLN A 100 13.59 8.59 6.64
CA GLN A 100 12.28 8.79 6.05
C GLN A 100 11.37 7.63 6.46
N GLU A 101 10.23 7.93 7.09
CA GLU A 101 9.22 6.94 7.46
C GLU A 101 8.11 6.92 6.41
N TRP A 102 7.70 5.72 5.99
CA TRP A 102 6.61 5.51 5.06
C TRP A 102 5.43 4.82 5.72
N LEU A 103 4.22 5.28 5.38
CA LEU A 103 2.98 4.61 5.74
C LEU A 103 2.45 3.89 4.51
N TRP A 104 2.33 2.57 4.60
CA TRP A 104 1.71 1.77 3.55
C TRP A 104 0.27 1.46 3.94
N ILE A 105 -0.69 2.12 3.30
CA ILE A 105 -2.11 2.00 3.63
C ILE A 105 -2.76 0.98 2.72
N LEU A 106 -3.42 -0.03 3.30
CA LEU A 106 -3.98 -1.18 2.61
C LEU A 106 -5.42 -1.46 3.06
N HIS A 107 -6.21 -1.99 2.15
CA HIS A 107 -7.52 -2.57 2.44
C HIS A 107 -7.42 -4.09 2.63
N ASP A 108 -8.44 -4.69 3.24
CA ASP A 108 -8.52 -6.12 3.53
C ASP A 108 -8.79 -7.00 2.29
N ASP A 109 -9.06 -6.40 1.15
CA ASP A 109 -9.23 -7.04 -0.16
C ASP A 109 -8.10 -6.69 -1.15
N CYS A 110 -6.96 -6.23 -0.65
CA CYS A 110 -5.77 -5.90 -1.42
C CYS A 110 -4.60 -6.83 -1.09
N ALA A 111 -4.21 -7.70 -2.02
CA ALA A 111 -3.05 -8.57 -1.88
C ALA A 111 -1.90 -8.07 -2.78
N PRO A 112 -0.90 -7.35 -2.22
CA PRO A 112 0.19 -6.82 -3.01
C PRO A 112 1.09 -7.94 -3.57
N ASP A 113 1.62 -7.71 -4.79
CA ASP A 113 2.68 -8.57 -5.33
C ASP A 113 3.90 -8.55 -4.38
N ARG A 114 4.64 -9.66 -4.36
CA ARG A 114 5.82 -9.81 -3.49
C ARG A 114 6.90 -8.73 -3.65
N TYR A 115 6.93 -8.03 -4.77
CA TYR A 115 7.87 -6.95 -5.07
C TYR A 115 7.23 -5.57 -4.95
N ALA A 116 5.94 -5.47 -4.64
CA ALA A 116 5.19 -4.22 -4.68
C ALA A 116 5.84 -3.13 -3.80
N LEU A 117 6.11 -3.42 -2.53
CA LEU A 117 6.72 -2.44 -1.63
C LEU A 117 8.11 -2.03 -2.10
N ALA A 118 8.97 -2.99 -2.48
CA ALA A 118 10.30 -2.69 -2.99
C ALA A 118 10.24 -1.75 -4.21
N LYS A 119 9.31 -2.00 -5.15
CA LYS A 119 9.13 -1.17 -6.35
C LYS A 119 8.58 0.22 -6.05
N LEU A 120 7.67 0.34 -5.09
CA LEU A 120 7.19 1.65 -4.63
C LEU A 120 8.32 2.46 -3.99
N LEU A 121 9.15 1.85 -3.14
CA LEU A 121 10.30 2.51 -2.53
C LEU A 121 11.34 2.90 -3.58
N GLU A 122 11.70 2.03 -4.53
CA GLU A 122 12.57 2.35 -5.66
C GLU A 122 12.07 3.59 -6.43
N ALA A 123 10.75 3.70 -6.60
CA ALA A 123 10.15 4.82 -7.33
C ALA A 123 10.26 6.16 -6.59
N VAL A 124 10.30 6.17 -5.26
CA VAL A 124 10.25 7.40 -4.46
C VAL A 124 11.59 7.83 -3.87
N VAL A 125 12.47 6.89 -3.51
CA VAL A 125 13.77 7.19 -2.85
C VAL A 125 14.62 8.18 -3.65
N SER A 126 14.57 8.10 -4.99
CA SER A 126 15.31 9.04 -5.87
C SER A 126 14.56 10.34 -6.15
N ARG A 127 13.37 10.54 -5.57
CA ARG A 127 12.46 11.65 -5.84
C ARG A 127 11.95 12.29 -4.55
N PRO A 128 12.76 13.10 -3.85
CA PRO A 128 12.40 13.64 -2.53
C PRO A 128 11.15 14.55 -2.52
N GLN A 129 10.70 15.00 -3.70
CA GLN A 129 9.46 15.77 -3.84
C GLN A 129 8.20 14.89 -3.85
N VAL A 130 8.33 13.56 -3.96
CA VAL A 130 7.19 12.64 -3.99
C VAL A 130 6.81 12.27 -2.57
N GLY A 131 5.60 12.66 -2.17
CA GLY A 131 5.05 12.32 -0.85
C GLY A 131 4.04 11.18 -0.88
N ILE A 132 3.58 10.77 -2.07
CA ILE A 132 2.59 9.69 -2.25
C ILE A 132 2.95 8.89 -3.49
N ALA A 133 2.92 7.56 -3.35
CA ALA A 133 3.06 6.63 -4.47
C ALA A 133 2.02 5.50 -4.35
N GLY A 134 1.61 4.95 -5.46
CA GLY A 134 0.69 3.82 -5.50
C GLY A 134 1.00 2.88 -6.66
N PRO A 135 0.60 1.61 -6.55
CA PRO A 135 0.83 0.61 -7.56
C PRO A 135 -0.16 0.71 -8.71
N LYS A 136 0.10 -0.03 -9.79
CA LYS A 136 -0.90 -0.47 -10.74
C LYS A 136 -1.79 -1.50 -10.04
N ILE A 137 -3.11 -1.33 -10.13
CA ILE A 137 -4.10 -2.19 -9.48
C ILE A 137 -4.72 -3.12 -10.51
N LEU A 138 -4.70 -4.42 -10.22
CA LEU A 138 -5.26 -5.48 -11.05
C LEU A 138 -6.50 -6.10 -10.41
N GLY A 139 -7.36 -6.70 -11.21
CA GLY A 139 -8.53 -7.41 -10.72
C GLY A 139 -8.16 -8.61 -9.85
N TRP A 140 -8.89 -8.82 -8.74
CA TRP A 140 -8.64 -9.95 -7.84
C TRP A 140 -8.81 -11.31 -8.52
N TYR A 141 -9.90 -11.49 -9.28
CA TYR A 141 -10.21 -12.75 -9.97
C TYR A 141 -9.61 -12.83 -11.37
N ASP A 142 -9.45 -11.72 -12.05
CA ASP A 142 -8.77 -11.61 -13.34
C ASP A 142 -7.58 -10.66 -13.23
N ARG A 143 -6.43 -11.23 -12.89
CA ARG A 143 -5.17 -10.50 -12.68
C ARG A 143 -4.55 -9.92 -13.95
N LYS A 144 -5.20 -10.09 -15.08
CA LYS A 144 -4.83 -9.41 -16.34
C LYS A 144 -5.64 -8.14 -16.58
N HIS A 145 -6.76 -7.99 -15.89
CA HIS A 145 -7.61 -6.81 -16.01
C HIS A 145 -7.05 -5.70 -15.12
N ILE A 146 -6.71 -4.55 -15.71
CA ILE A 146 -6.23 -3.39 -14.98
C ILE A 146 -7.43 -2.61 -14.45
N LEU A 147 -7.42 -2.29 -13.16
CA LEU A 147 -8.46 -1.50 -12.52
C LEU A 147 -8.07 -0.02 -12.37
N GLU A 148 -6.78 0.24 -12.12
CA GLU A 148 -6.27 1.60 -11.94
C GLU A 148 -4.75 1.66 -12.15
N VAL A 149 -4.27 2.77 -12.73
CA VAL A 149 -2.85 3.12 -12.86
C VAL A 149 -2.58 4.54 -12.35
N GLY A 150 -3.31 4.94 -11.35
CA GLY A 150 -3.31 6.29 -10.79
C GLY A 150 -4.58 7.04 -11.13
N ILE A 151 -4.72 8.22 -10.55
CA ILE A 151 -5.90 9.07 -10.71
C ILE A 151 -5.47 10.41 -11.29
N SER A 152 -6.19 10.83 -12.32
CA SER A 152 -6.08 12.14 -12.95
C SER A 152 -7.47 12.76 -13.09
N ILE A 153 -7.56 13.93 -13.69
CA ILE A 153 -8.82 14.58 -14.03
C ILE A 153 -8.85 14.90 -15.52
N THR A 154 -10.01 14.77 -16.12
CA THR A 154 -10.27 15.22 -17.48
C THR A 154 -10.45 16.73 -17.52
N GLU A 155 -10.48 17.33 -18.72
CA GLU A 155 -10.77 18.76 -18.92
C GLU A 155 -12.11 19.18 -18.30
N ASN A 156 -13.08 18.26 -18.21
CA ASN A 156 -14.39 18.50 -17.60
C ASN A 156 -14.40 18.31 -16.06
N GLY A 157 -13.25 18.05 -15.44
CA GLY A 157 -13.14 17.81 -14.00
C GLY A 157 -13.57 16.41 -13.54
N SER A 158 -13.87 15.48 -14.44
CA SER A 158 -14.21 14.10 -14.09
C SER A 158 -12.97 13.31 -13.71
N ARG A 159 -13.11 12.37 -12.76
CA ARG A 159 -12.06 11.42 -12.42
C ARG A 159 -11.71 10.56 -13.64
N TRP A 160 -10.41 10.37 -13.86
CA TRP A 160 -9.88 9.48 -14.89
C TRP A 160 -8.78 8.60 -14.30
N THR A 161 -8.86 7.29 -14.58
CA THR A 161 -7.94 6.28 -14.03
C THR A 161 -6.76 5.96 -14.96
N GLY A 162 -6.66 6.68 -16.08
CA GLY A 162 -5.60 6.46 -17.07
C GLY A 162 -5.82 5.26 -17.99
N LEU A 163 -7.01 4.65 -17.96
CA LEU A 163 -7.32 3.39 -18.64
C LEU A 163 -8.41 3.54 -19.69
N GLU A 164 -8.32 2.69 -20.70
CA GLU A 164 -9.41 2.36 -21.61
C GLU A 164 -10.41 1.40 -20.93
N ASP A 165 -11.62 1.29 -21.48
CA ASP A 165 -12.63 0.37 -20.95
C ASP A 165 -12.16 -1.08 -21.07
N ARG A 166 -12.18 -1.82 -19.94
CA ARG A 166 -11.75 -3.23 -19.83
C ARG A 166 -10.33 -3.49 -20.32
N GLU A 167 -9.42 -2.60 -20.06
CA GLU A 167 -8.02 -2.72 -20.45
C GLU A 167 -7.31 -3.88 -19.77
N TYR A 168 -6.60 -4.70 -20.57
CA TYR A 168 -5.78 -5.79 -20.08
C TYR A 168 -4.31 -5.39 -19.97
N ASP A 169 -3.64 -5.91 -18.95
CA ASP A 169 -2.20 -5.69 -18.72
C ASP A 169 -1.36 -6.42 -19.77
N GLN A 170 -0.69 -5.65 -20.60
CA GLN A 170 0.29 -6.08 -21.59
C GLN A 170 1.67 -5.45 -21.33
N GLY A 171 1.85 -4.86 -20.14
CA GLY A 171 3.06 -4.16 -19.75
C GLY A 171 3.08 -2.67 -20.12
N GLN A 172 2.01 -2.14 -20.74
CA GLN A 172 1.93 -0.75 -21.21
C GLN A 172 1.97 0.29 -20.08
N HIS A 173 1.67 -0.13 -18.84
CA HIS A 173 1.70 0.73 -17.66
C HIS A 173 2.73 0.27 -16.62
N ASN A 174 3.88 -0.25 -17.06
CA ASN A 174 4.93 -0.70 -16.14
C ASN A 174 5.90 0.43 -15.75
N ASP A 175 5.93 1.52 -16.50
CA ASP A 175 6.79 2.65 -16.21
C ASP A 175 6.21 3.54 -15.10
N VAL A 176 7.09 4.17 -14.33
CA VAL A 176 6.68 5.13 -13.29
C VAL A 176 6.16 6.40 -13.93
N ALA A 177 4.91 6.76 -13.63
CA ALA A 177 4.26 7.96 -14.12
C ALA A 177 3.91 8.92 -12.98
N THR A 178 3.87 10.23 -13.27
CA THR A 178 3.36 11.23 -12.35
C THR A 178 1.85 11.36 -12.54
N VAL A 179 1.11 11.24 -11.44
CA VAL A 179 -0.35 11.33 -11.41
C VAL A 179 -0.80 12.33 -10.34
N LEU A 180 -2.05 12.76 -10.35
CA LEU A 180 -2.58 13.69 -9.35
C LEU A 180 -2.86 13.03 -8.01
N ALA A 181 -3.23 11.76 -8.04
CA ALA A 181 -3.51 10.97 -6.84
C ALA A 181 -3.36 9.48 -7.13
N VAL A 182 -3.35 8.68 -6.08
CA VAL A 182 -3.42 7.22 -6.12
C VAL A 182 -4.57 6.75 -5.24
N SER A 183 -5.15 5.61 -5.58
CA SER A 183 -6.18 4.99 -4.76
C SER A 183 -5.57 4.37 -3.49
N THR A 184 -6.40 4.24 -2.47
CA THR A 184 -6.08 3.45 -1.27
C THR A 184 -6.52 1.99 -1.42
N ALA A 185 -7.00 1.59 -2.59
CA ALA A 185 -7.52 0.23 -2.84
C ALA A 185 -6.42 -0.80 -3.15
N GLY A 186 -5.15 -0.42 -3.06
CA GLY A 186 -4.06 -1.33 -3.34
C GLY A 186 -2.73 -0.88 -2.82
#